data_b3ae44d78bf7be400e3a27369191408b
#
_entry.id   b3ae44d78bf7be400e3a27369191408b
#
_cell.length_a   1.000
_cell.length_b   1.000
_cell.length_c   1.000
_cell.angle_alpha   90.00
_cell.angle_beta   90.00
_cell.angle_gamma   90.00
#
_symmetry.space_group_name_H-M   'P 1'
#
loop_
_entity.id
_entity.type
_entity.pdbx_description
1 polymer ?
#
loop_
_entity_poly.entity_id
_entity_poly.type
_entity_poly.pdbx_seq_one_letter_code
_entity_poly.pdbx_strand_id
1 'polypeptide(L)'
;RAVNYYENSGEGLPHYARELQRWAVQKDIVYGKHYAPHDIKVRELGTGKSRLEIARSMGLKFTTVRKIPVIDGIEAVRNILNRCWFSKNDCYKGLEALKGYHKEFDSSKGVFRKTPVHDSNSHGADAFRTLAVGLKQPAMDNRKKPKHTYDVTAINW
;
A
#
# COMPACT_ATOMS: atom_id res chain seq x y z
N ARG A 1 -10.25 -8.31 -4.79
CA ARG A 1 -10.52 -7.21 -5.75
C ARG A 1 -9.91 -5.92 -5.23
N ALA A 2 -9.22 -5.17 -6.10
CA ALA A 2 -8.85 -3.79 -5.86
C ALA A 2 -9.99 -2.89 -6.39
N VAL A 3 -10.63 -2.16 -5.51
CA VAL A 3 -11.85 -1.39 -5.82
C VAL A 3 -11.60 0.09 -5.99
N ASN A 4 -10.45 0.58 -5.53
CA ASN A 4 -10.05 1.97 -5.67
C ASN A 4 -8.54 2.14 -5.49
N TYR A 5 -7.99 3.20 -6.06
CA TYR A 5 -6.63 3.66 -5.88
C TYR A 5 -6.62 5.18 -5.74
N TYR A 6 -5.87 5.68 -4.78
CA TYR A 6 -5.71 7.11 -4.55
C TYR A 6 -4.28 7.44 -4.19
N GLU A 7 -3.76 8.47 -4.78
CA GLU A 7 -2.48 9.08 -4.45
C GLU A 7 -2.59 10.61 -4.50
N ASN A 8 -1.86 11.27 -3.63
CA ASN A 8 -1.70 12.72 -3.65
C ASN A 8 -0.30 13.08 -3.11
N SER A 9 0.15 14.28 -3.37
CA SER A 9 1.43 14.79 -2.93
C SER A 9 1.23 16.09 -2.13
N GLY A 10 2.11 16.36 -1.16
CA GLY A 10 2.01 17.55 -0.34
C GLY A 10 0.95 17.52 0.76
N GLU A 11 0.23 16.41 0.91
CA GLU A 11 -0.82 16.25 1.89
C GLU A 11 -0.38 15.42 3.10
N GLY A 12 -0.86 15.81 4.27
CA GLY A 12 -0.63 15.07 5.51
C GLY A 12 -1.63 13.93 5.73
N LEU A 13 -1.34 13.10 6.72
CA LEU A 13 -2.19 11.96 7.10
C LEU A 13 -3.68 12.29 7.34
N PRO A 14 -4.06 13.48 7.90
CA PRO A 14 -5.47 13.86 8.04
C PRO A 14 -6.24 13.93 6.72
N HIS A 15 -5.59 14.31 5.63
CA HIS A 15 -6.20 14.31 4.29
C HIS A 15 -6.60 12.87 3.89
N TYR A 16 -5.67 11.92 3.98
CA TYR A 16 -5.93 10.52 3.62
C TYR A 16 -6.97 9.86 4.54
N ALA A 17 -7.01 10.23 5.82
CA ALA A 17 -8.03 9.76 6.74
C ALA A 17 -9.44 10.20 6.29
N ARG A 18 -9.59 11.47 5.88
CA ARG A 18 -10.88 11.97 5.34
C ARG A 18 -11.26 11.27 4.03
N GLU A 19 -10.30 11.03 3.13
CA GLU A 19 -10.56 10.31 1.89
C GLU A 19 -11.08 8.89 2.14
N LEU A 20 -10.46 8.16 3.07
CA LEU A 20 -10.92 6.83 3.46
C LEU A 20 -12.34 6.87 4.05
N GLN A 21 -12.63 7.84 4.92
CA GLN A 21 -13.98 8.01 5.48
C GLN A 21 -15.00 8.34 4.39
N ARG A 22 -14.65 9.23 3.46
CA ARG A 22 -15.49 9.57 2.31
C ARG A 22 -15.85 8.34 1.48
N TRP A 23 -14.86 7.50 1.17
CA TRP A 23 -15.09 6.27 0.40
C TRP A 23 -15.92 5.25 1.16
N ALA A 24 -15.73 5.12 2.48
CA ALA A 24 -16.55 4.24 3.30
C ALA A 24 -18.04 4.57 3.15
N VAL A 25 -18.37 5.86 3.18
CA VAL A 25 -19.75 6.33 3.02
C VAL A 25 -20.23 6.19 1.56
N GLN A 26 -19.45 6.69 0.58
CA GLN A 26 -19.89 6.73 -0.83
C GLN A 26 -20.02 5.35 -1.47
N LYS A 27 -19.21 4.39 -1.06
CA LYS A 27 -19.17 3.06 -1.65
C LYS A 27 -19.72 1.97 -0.71
N ASP A 28 -20.29 2.36 0.42
CA ASP A 28 -20.82 1.46 1.45
C ASP A 28 -19.78 0.38 1.86
N ILE A 29 -18.56 0.84 2.18
CA ILE A 29 -17.44 -0.03 2.48
C ILE A 29 -17.22 -0.10 3.99
N VAL A 30 -17.12 -1.32 4.51
CA VAL A 30 -16.58 -1.58 5.84
C VAL A 30 -15.13 -2.01 5.70
N TYR A 31 -14.22 -1.17 6.18
CA TYR A 31 -12.79 -1.49 6.13
C TYR A 31 -12.41 -2.62 7.07
N GLY A 32 -11.60 -3.54 6.56
CA GLY A 32 -10.94 -4.58 7.35
C GLY A 32 -9.62 -4.07 7.96
N LYS A 33 -8.50 -4.70 7.57
CA LYS A 33 -7.16 -4.30 8.04
C LYS A 33 -6.57 -3.23 7.11
N HIS A 34 -6.02 -2.18 7.71
CA HIS A 34 -5.17 -1.25 7.00
C HIS A 34 -3.71 -1.70 7.14
N TYR A 35 -2.97 -1.75 6.04
CA TYR A 35 -1.55 -2.07 6.04
C TYR A 35 -0.72 -0.83 5.77
N ALA A 36 0.40 -0.70 6.46
CA ALA A 36 1.36 0.37 6.22
C ALA A 36 2.80 -0.19 6.28
N PRO A 37 3.74 0.41 5.55
CA PRO A 37 5.14 0.01 5.60
C PRO A 37 5.74 0.28 6.99
N HIS A 38 6.89 -0.32 7.27
CA HIS A 38 7.53 -0.28 8.59
C HIS A 38 7.91 1.11 9.07
N ASP A 39 8.16 2.04 8.14
CA ASP A 39 8.55 3.42 8.41
C ASP A 39 7.42 4.32 8.91
N ILE A 40 6.17 3.86 8.89
CA ILE A 40 5.05 4.54 9.59
C ILE A 40 5.33 4.75 11.09
N LYS A 41 6.26 3.99 11.67
CA LYS A 41 6.70 4.09 13.07
C LYS A 41 7.72 5.20 13.33
N VAL A 42 8.28 5.79 12.27
CA VAL A 42 9.27 6.87 12.41
C VAL A 42 8.60 8.08 13.04
N ARG A 43 9.29 8.69 14.00
CA ARG A 43 8.81 9.90 14.71
C ARG A 43 9.14 11.13 13.88
N GLU A 44 8.19 12.04 13.80
CA GLU A 44 8.38 13.34 13.15
C GLU A 44 9.08 14.31 14.11
N LEU A 45 10.11 14.99 13.62
CA LEU A 45 10.92 15.91 14.43
C LEU A 45 10.07 17.05 15.04
N GLY A 46 9.10 17.56 14.30
CA GLY A 46 8.28 18.70 14.75
C GLY A 46 7.29 18.36 15.87
N THR A 47 6.74 17.15 15.88
CA THR A 47 5.67 16.74 16.82
C THR A 47 6.13 15.70 17.83
N GLY A 48 7.27 15.07 17.62
CA GLY A 48 7.76 13.94 18.40
C GLY A 48 6.87 12.69 18.32
N LYS A 49 5.77 12.74 17.57
CA LYS A 49 4.84 11.63 17.36
C LYS A 49 5.19 10.86 16.08
N SER A 50 4.97 9.56 16.10
CA SER A 50 5.03 8.76 14.88
C SER A 50 3.75 8.94 14.04
N ARG A 51 3.85 8.72 12.73
CA ARG A 51 2.69 8.70 11.84
C ARG A 51 1.66 7.65 12.29
N LEU A 52 2.13 6.53 12.87
CA LEU A 52 1.26 5.50 13.43
C LEU A 52 0.44 6.00 14.63
N GLU A 53 1.05 6.82 15.51
CA GLU A 53 0.34 7.44 16.65
C GLU A 53 -0.68 8.48 16.17
N ILE A 54 -0.31 9.29 15.16
CA ILE A 54 -1.21 10.26 14.54
C ILE A 54 -2.39 9.55 13.88
N ALA A 55 -2.15 8.47 13.12
CA ALA A 55 -3.22 7.67 12.51
C ALA A 55 -4.21 7.12 13.55
N ARG A 56 -3.68 6.60 14.66
CA ARG A 56 -4.52 6.08 15.76
C ARG A 56 -5.40 7.14 16.38
N SER A 57 -4.91 8.36 16.56
CA SER A 57 -5.71 9.47 17.09
C SER A 57 -6.87 9.87 16.17
N MET A 58 -6.78 9.52 14.87
CA MET A 58 -7.85 9.73 13.88
C MET A 58 -8.72 8.47 13.65
N GLY A 59 -8.58 7.44 14.48
CA GLY A 59 -9.36 6.20 14.37
C GLY A 59 -8.81 5.18 13.38
N LEU A 60 -7.70 5.46 12.68
CA LEU A 60 -7.07 4.53 11.75
C LEU A 60 -6.09 3.59 12.46
N LYS A 61 -6.34 2.29 12.37
CA LYS A 61 -5.52 1.24 12.98
C LYS A 61 -4.73 0.50 11.92
N PHE A 62 -3.46 0.90 11.71
CA PHE A 62 -2.58 0.22 10.75
C PHE A 62 -1.92 -1.03 11.35
N THR A 63 -1.89 -2.08 10.55
CA THR A 63 -1.01 -3.24 10.72
C THR A 63 0.29 -2.94 10.01
N THR A 64 1.38 -2.79 10.77
CA THR A 64 2.69 -2.52 10.19
C THR A 64 3.24 -3.76 9.52
N VAL A 65 3.60 -3.63 8.26
CA VAL A 65 4.23 -4.70 7.49
C VAL A 65 5.73 -4.75 7.82
N ARG A 66 6.27 -5.97 7.94
CA ARG A 66 7.71 -6.17 8.21
C ARG A 66 8.57 -5.62 7.07
N LYS A 67 9.75 -5.11 7.42
CA LYS A 67 10.77 -4.76 6.43
C LYS A 67 11.31 -6.04 5.78
N ILE A 68 11.29 -6.09 4.46
CA ILE A 68 11.87 -7.17 3.66
C ILE A 68 12.64 -6.58 2.48
N PRO A 69 13.55 -7.31 1.85
CA PRO A 69 14.18 -6.91 0.59
C PRO A 69 13.12 -6.58 -0.47
N VAL A 70 13.41 -5.58 -1.31
CA VAL A 70 12.47 -5.14 -2.37
C VAL A 70 12.11 -6.29 -3.30
N ILE A 71 13.09 -7.14 -3.63
CA ILE A 71 12.88 -8.27 -4.54
C ILE A 71 11.88 -9.29 -3.95
N ASP A 72 11.95 -9.57 -2.66
CA ASP A 72 11.03 -10.50 -1.98
C ASP A 72 9.60 -9.92 -1.96
N GLY A 73 9.50 -8.60 -1.84
CA GLY A 73 8.22 -7.90 -1.94
C GLY A 73 7.64 -7.97 -3.36
N ILE A 74 8.47 -7.85 -4.40
CA ILE A 74 8.06 -8.02 -5.80
C ILE A 74 7.56 -9.45 -6.03
N GLU A 75 8.27 -10.45 -5.51
CA GLU A 75 7.80 -11.85 -5.60
C GLU A 75 6.49 -12.06 -4.83
N ALA A 76 6.28 -11.36 -3.71
CA ALA A 76 4.99 -11.40 -3.04
C ALA A 76 3.85 -10.86 -3.91
N VAL A 77 4.09 -9.77 -4.66
CA VAL A 77 3.12 -9.22 -5.64
C VAL A 77 2.85 -10.23 -6.75
N ARG A 78 3.90 -10.77 -7.40
CA ARG A 78 3.77 -11.74 -8.50
C ARG A 78 2.93 -12.94 -8.10
N ASN A 79 3.11 -13.43 -6.88
CA ASN A 79 2.36 -14.59 -6.36
C ASN A 79 0.86 -14.34 -6.14
N ILE A 80 0.42 -13.08 -6.01
CA ILE A 80 -1.01 -12.77 -5.83
C ILE A 80 -1.65 -12.17 -7.08
N LEU A 81 -0.85 -11.57 -7.98
CA LEU A 81 -1.34 -10.74 -9.08
C LEU A 81 -2.29 -11.50 -10.02
N ASN A 82 -2.04 -12.78 -10.27
CA ASN A 82 -2.88 -13.64 -11.11
C ASN A 82 -4.29 -13.89 -10.53
N ARG A 83 -4.50 -13.57 -9.25
CA ARG A 83 -5.78 -13.68 -8.54
C ARG A 83 -6.39 -12.31 -8.23
N CYS A 84 -5.76 -11.24 -8.68
CA CYS A 84 -6.21 -9.87 -8.45
C CYS A 84 -7.13 -9.41 -9.58
N TRP A 85 -8.19 -8.72 -9.21
CA TRP A 85 -9.12 -8.03 -10.10
C TRP A 85 -9.12 -6.56 -9.73
N PHE A 86 -9.02 -5.69 -10.70
CA PHE A 86 -8.94 -4.25 -10.50
C PHE A 86 -10.15 -3.57 -11.15
N SER A 87 -10.77 -2.61 -10.45
CA SER A 87 -11.70 -1.69 -11.09
C SER A 87 -10.93 -0.86 -12.12
N LYS A 88 -11.28 -0.98 -13.40
CA LYS A 88 -10.54 -0.32 -14.48
C LYS A 88 -10.51 1.20 -14.30
N ASN A 89 -11.62 1.80 -13.94
CA ASN A 89 -11.74 3.25 -13.82
C ASN A 89 -11.15 3.77 -12.51
N ASP A 90 -11.54 3.15 -11.38
CA ASP A 90 -11.13 3.61 -10.05
C ASP A 90 -9.65 3.30 -9.72
N CYS A 91 -9.06 2.27 -10.36
CA CYS A 91 -7.67 1.87 -10.14
C CYS A 91 -6.75 2.23 -11.32
N TYR A 92 -7.19 3.06 -12.27
CA TYR A 92 -6.43 3.36 -13.49
C TYR A 92 -4.98 3.79 -13.20
N LYS A 93 -4.79 4.82 -12.38
CA LYS A 93 -3.45 5.32 -12.02
C LYS A 93 -2.58 4.26 -11.35
N GLY A 94 -3.15 3.48 -10.43
CA GLY A 94 -2.43 2.39 -9.78
C GLY A 94 -2.04 1.27 -10.75
N LEU A 95 -2.88 0.97 -11.75
CA LEU A 95 -2.57 0.01 -12.81
C LEU A 95 -1.43 0.52 -13.69
N GLU A 96 -1.43 1.79 -14.07
CA GLU A 96 -0.33 2.39 -14.84
C GLU A 96 0.98 2.38 -14.03
N ALA A 97 0.92 2.67 -12.72
CA ALA A 97 2.09 2.56 -11.85
C ALA A 97 2.65 1.13 -11.81
N LEU A 98 1.79 0.11 -11.72
CA LEU A 98 2.23 -1.30 -11.75
C LEU A 98 2.83 -1.69 -13.10
N LYS A 99 2.30 -1.20 -14.23
CA LYS A 99 2.83 -1.46 -15.57
C LYS A 99 4.16 -0.75 -15.81
N GLY A 100 4.28 0.50 -15.32
CA GLY A 100 5.48 1.32 -15.48
C GLY A 100 6.63 0.93 -14.53
N TYR A 101 6.39 0.12 -13.51
CA TYR A 101 7.41 -0.25 -12.54
C TYR A 101 8.43 -1.22 -13.13
N HIS A 102 9.68 -0.78 -13.31
CA HIS A 102 10.69 -1.49 -14.07
C HIS A 102 12.10 -1.35 -13.48
N LYS A 103 13.02 -2.17 -13.97
CA LYS A 103 14.46 -2.02 -13.76
C LYS A 103 15.09 -1.32 -14.96
N GLU A 104 16.01 -0.41 -14.68
CA GLU A 104 16.82 0.23 -15.71
C GLU A 104 17.90 -0.73 -16.22
N PHE A 105 18.13 -0.73 -17.53
CA PHE A 105 19.23 -1.45 -18.15
C PHE A 105 20.49 -0.58 -18.15
N ASP A 106 21.56 -1.07 -17.57
CA ASP A 106 22.88 -0.45 -17.57
C ASP A 106 23.65 -0.90 -18.83
N SER A 107 23.62 -0.08 -19.87
CA SER A 107 24.24 -0.38 -21.16
C SER A 107 25.77 -0.50 -21.08
N SER A 108 26.39 0.16 -20.10
CA SER A 108 27.83 0.09 -19.90
C SER A 108 28.27 -1.28 -19.35
N LYS A 109 27.39 -1.94 -18.60
CA LYS A 109 27.64 -3.25 -17.99
C LYS A 109 26.87 -4.39 -18.65
N GLY A 110 25.99 -4.11 -19.59
CA GLY A 110 25.17 -5.11 -20.27
C GLY A 110 24.16 -5.84 -19.37
N VAL A 111 23.77 -5.26 -18.23
CA VAL A 111 22.89 -5.90 -17.24
C VAL A 111 21.84 -4.95 -16.70
N PHE A 112 20.71 -5.49 -16.23
CA PHE A 112 19.73 -4.71 -15.48
C PHE A 112 20.26 -4.35 -14.08
N ARG A 113 19.97 -3.15 -13.62
CA ARG A 113 20.27 -2.73 -12.24
C ARG A 113 19.61 -3.67 -11.25
N LYS A 114 20.24 -3.87 -10.09
CA LYS A 114 19.72 -4.78 -9.05
C LYS A 114 18.37 -4.32 -8.48
N THR A 115 18.19 -3.01 -8.34
CA THR A 115 16.96 -2.39 -7.80
C THR A 115 16.14 -1.78 -8.93
N PRO A 116 14.80 -1.76 -8.81
CA PRO A 116 13.95 -0.99 -9.72
C PRO A 116 14.25 0.51 -9.67
N VAL A 117 13.83 1.22 -10.71
CA VAL A 117 13.89 2.68 -10.76
C VAL A 117 12.97 3.27 -9.69
N HIS A 118 13.44 4.34 -9.04
CA HIS A 118 12.61 5.12 -8.13
C HIS A 118 12.06 6.34 -8.85
N ASP A 119 10.87 6.20 -9.38
CA ASP A 119 10.13 7.22 -10.13
C ASP A 119 8.69 7.34 -9.60
N SER A 120 7.83 8.08 -10.28
CA SER A 120 6.41 8.22 -9.93
C SER A 120 5.67 6.88 -9.88
N ASN A 121 6.05 5.90 -10.70
CA ASN A 121 5.44 4.57 -10.73
C ASN A 121 5.78 3.76 -9.48
N SER A 122 6.94 4.02 -8.87
CA SER A 122 7.40 3.28 -7.70
C SER A 122 6.47 3.45 -6.51
N HIS A 123 5.80 4.60 -6.34
CA HIS A 123 4.90 4.85 -5.21
C HIS A 123 3.69 3.91 -5.22
N GLY A 124 2.99 3.81 -6.35
CA GLY A 124 1.85 2.91 -6.49
C GLY A 124 2.24 1.44 -6.41
N ALA A 125 3.38 1.07 -7.02
CA ALA A 125 3.91 -0.28 -6.94
C ALA A 125 4.30 -0.68 -5.50
N ASP A 126 4.90 0.24 -4.75
CA ASP A 126 5.29 0.02 -3.34
C ASP A 126 4.07 -0.08 -2.42
N ALA A 127 3.01 0.68 -2.68
CA ALA A 127 1.75 0.55 -1.98
C ALA A 127 1.15 -0.86 -2.18
N PHE A 128 1.08 -1.33 -3.42
CA PHE A 128 0.58 -2.67 -3.73
C PHE A 128 1.49 -3.78 -3.19
N ARG A 129 2.81 -3.57 -3.20
CA ARG A 129 3.80 -4.45 -2.57
C ARG A 129 3.59 -4.56 -1.06
N THR A 130 3.33 -3.44 -0.39
CA THR A 130 3.02 -3.40 1.04
C THR A 130 1.77 -4.22 1.35
N LEU A 131 0.71 -4.08 0.56
CA LEU A 131 -0.50 -4.90 0.66
C LEU A 131 -0.18 -6.38 0.48
N ALA A 132 0.54 -6.75 -0.59
CA ALA A 132 0.87 -8.14 -0.91
C ALA A 132 1.65 -8.84 0.22
N VAL A 133 2.61 -8.13 0.82
CA VAL A 133 3.38 -8.64 1.97
C VAL A 133 2.50 -8.75 3.21
N GLY A 134 1.62 -7.77 3.44
CA GLY A 134 0.68 -7.76 4.56
C GLY A 134 -0.31 -8.93 4.52
N LEU A 135 -0.82 -9.26 3.34
CA LEU A 135 -1.73 -10.40 3.13
C LEU A 135 -1.08 -11.76 3.38
N LYS A 136 0.24 -11.88 3.20
CA LYS A 136 1.00 -13.11 3.48
C LYS A 136 1.37 -13.28 4.96
N GLN A 137 1.25 -12.24 5.78
CA GLN A 137 1.52 -12.38 7.21
C GLN A 137 0.43 -13.26 7.82
N PRO A 138 0.78 -14.34 8.57
CA PRO A 138 -0.21 -15.17 9.22
C PRO A 138 -1.09 -14.30 10.13
N ALA A 139 -2.40 -14.46 9.99
CA ALA A 139 -3.34 -13.79 10.87
C ALA A 139 -3.12 -14.31 12.30
N MET A 140 -2.65 -13.44 13.19
CA MET A 140 -2.60 -13.74 14.62
C MET A 140 -4.00 -13.68 15.28
N ASP A 141 -5.08 -13.70 14.50
CA ASP A 141 -6.41 -13.54 15.03
C ASP A 141 -7.38 -14.58 14.49
N ASN A 142 -7.81 -15.47 15.39
CA ASN A 142 -8.79 -16.54 15.16
C ASN A 142 -10.25 -16.04 15.17
N ARG A 143 -10.53 -14.77 14.92
CA ARG A 143 -11.91 -14.26 14.88
C ARG A 143 -12.55 -14.54 13.53
N LYS A 144 -13.77 -15.09 13.58
CA LYS A 144 -14.59 -15.36 12.39
C LYS A 144 -14.70 -14.08 11.51
N LYS A 145 -14.26 -14.14 10.26
CA LYS A 145 -14.38 -13.04 9.30
C LYS A 145 -15.85 -12.73 9.03
N PRO A 146 -16.30 -11.47 9.05
CA PRO A 146 -17.61 -11.11 8.52
C PRO A 146 -17.66 -11.40 7.01
N LYS A 147 -18.85 -11.72 6.50
CA LYS A 147 -19.06 -12.27 5.13
C LYS A 147 -18.64 -11.34 3.98
N HIS A 148 -18.37 -10.05 4.22
CA HIS A 148 -17.94 -9.07 3.23
C HIS A 148 -16.93 -8.07 3.83
N THR A 149 -15.70 -8.52 4.07
CA THR A 149 -14.57 -7.62 4.36
C THR A 149 -13.70 -7.50 3.13
N TYR A 150 -13.51 -6.27 2.66
CA TYR A 150 -12.52 -5.94 1.66
C TYR A 150 -11.22 -5.60 2.39
N ASP A 151 -10.16 -6.39 2.18
CA ASP A 151 -8.81 -6.01 2.60
C ASP A 151 -8.32 -4.95 1.62
N VAL A 152 -8.45 -3.69 1.98
CA VAL A 152 -8.10 -2.57 1.11
C VAL A 152 -7.37 -1.51 1.91
N THR A 153 -6.30 -1.11 1.44
CA THR A 153 -5.47 0.08 1.54
C THR A 153 -4.04 -0.21 1.98
N ALA A 154 -3.14 -0.16 1.01
CA ALA A 154 -1.76 0.21 1.28
C ALA A 154 -1.65 1.70 0.96
N ILE A 155 -1.28 2.50 1.95
CA ILE A 155 -0.96 3.91 1.78
C ILE A 155 0.56 4.00 1.74
N ASN A 156 1.10 4.55 0.64
CA ASN A 156 2.49 4.94 0.54
C ASN A 156 2.59 6.47 0.71
N TRP A 157 3.50 6.90 1.56
CA TRP A 157 3.80 8.28 1.92
C TRP A 157 4.89 8.88 1.03
#